data_b1554089e3cff11148b196c011f02061
#
_entry.id   b1554089e3cff11148b196c011f02061
#
_cell.length_a   1.000
_cell.length_b   1.000
_cell.length_c   1.000
_cell.angle_alpha   90.00
_cell.angle_beta   90.00
_cell.angle_gamma   90.00
#
_symmetry.space_group_name_H-M   'P 1'
#
loop_
_entity.id
_entity.type
_entity.pdbx_description
1 polymer ?
#
loop_
_entity_poly.entity_id
_entity_poly.type
_entity_poly.pdbx_seq_one_letter_code
_entity_poly.pdbx_strand_id
1 'polypeptide(L)'
;MILHIVQFNLKPEIEASDREWLFSQMKGLARIPVVKRLAIGKLLDSREEWYQSRLTREYEWSLSIEFDREVDLYTYQKDPGHETVAAEIRKRVSGSPRIVDFVSQ
;
A
#
# COMPACT_ATOMS: atom_id res chain seq x y z
N MET A 1 -1.05 -18.02 -3.41
CA MET A 1 -1.28 -16.56 -3.51
C MET A 1 -0.30 -15.82 -2.62
N ILE A 2 0.20 -14.71 -3.11
CA ILE A 2 1.03 -13.79 -2.32
C ILE A 2 0.19 -12.56 -1.99
N LEU A 3 0.24 -12.12 -0.75
CA LEU A 3 -0.35 -10.88 -0.30
C LEU A 3 0.79 -9.92 0.09
N HIS A 4 0.95 -8.87 -0.70
CA HIS A 4 1.98 -7.84 -0.52
C HIS A 4 1.34 -6.62 0.12
N ILE A 5 1.81 -6.24 1.31
CA ILE A 5 1.23 -5.14 2.08
C ILE A 5 2.31 -4.09 2.33
N VAL A 6 2.02 -2.86 1.91
CA VAL A 6 2.86 -1.69 2.20
C VAL A 6 2.08 -0.80 3.15
N GLN A 7 2.61 -0.59 4.35
CA GLN A 7 2.01 0.30 5.35
C GLN A 7 2.83 1.58 5.43
N PHE A 8 2.17 2.71 5.45
CA PHE A 8 2.87 4.00 5.39
C PHE A 8 2.08 5.12 6.05
N ASN A 9 2.81 6.17 6.40
CA ASN A 9 2.25 7.45 6.80
C ASN A 9 2.66 8.50 5.79
N LEU A 10 1.80 9.48 5.57
CA LEU A 10 2.09 10.61 4.71
C LEU A 10 2.61 11.79 5.53
N LYS A 11 3.39 12.65 4.89
CA LYS A 11 3.88 13.88 5.52
C LYS A 11 2.69 14.71 5.99
N PRO A 12 2.74 15.29 7.21
CA PRO A 12 1.59 16.04 7.75
C PRO A 12 1.15 17.21 6.88
N GLU A 13 2.09 17.84 6.17
CA GLU A 13 1.83 19.00 5.32
C GLU A 13 1.27 18.66 3.94
N ILE A 14 1.06 17.36 3.62
CA ILE A 14 0.56 16.98 2.31
C ILE A 14 -0.83 17.58 2.06
N GLU A 15 -1.01 18.18 0.87
CA GLU A 15 -2.30 18.71 0.46
C GLU A 15 -3.25 17.57 0.10
N ALA A 16 -4.56 17.76 0.34
CA ALA A 16 -5.56 16.74 0.02
C ALA A 16 -5.55 16.38 -1.47
N SER A 17 -5.37 17.37 -2.35
CA SER A 17 -5.31 17.14 -3.79
C SER A 17 -4.08 16.29 -4.18
N ASP A 18 -2.95 16.51 -3.54
CA ASP A 18 -1.73 15.75 -3.79
C ASP A 18 -1.88 14.31 -3.31
N ARG A 19 -2.51 14.11 -2.15
CA ARG A 19 -2.82 12.78 -1.65
C ARG A 19 -3.76 12.02 -2.59
N GLU A 20 -4.80 12.67 -3.08
CA GLU A 20 -5.73 12.06 -4.03
C GLU A 20 -5.04 11.69 -5.33
N TRP A 21 -4.16 12.56 -5.82
CA TRP A 21 -3.34 12.26 -6.99
C TRP A 21 -2.46 11.02 -6.77
N LEU A 22 -1.76 10.95 -5.63
CA LEU A 22 -0.93 9.82 -5.28
C LEU A 22 -1.75 8.52 -5.27
N PHE A 23 -2.91 8.55 -4.63
CA PHE A 23 -3.77 7.36 -4.56
C PHE A 23 -4.28 6.93 -5.94
N SER A 24 -4.54 7.87 -6.84
CA SER A 24 -4.89 7.52 -8.22
C SER A 24 -3.73 6.86 -8.94
N GLN A 25 -2.50 7.30 -8.70
CA GLN A 25 -1.31 6.66 -9.25
C GLN A 25 -1.14 5.25 -8.70
N MET A 26 -1.34 5.07 -7.40
CA MET A 26 -1.27 3.76 -6.76
C MET A 26 -2.33 2.80 -7.33
N LYS A 27 -3.56 3.28 -7.53
CA LYS A 27 -4.62 2.48 -8.16
C LYS A 27 -4.26 2.06 -9.59
N GLY A 28 -3.52 2.90 -10.30
CA GLY A 28 -3.03 2.58 -11.63
C GLY A 28 -2.09 1.38 -11.69
N LEU A 29 -1.48 1.00 -10.58
CA LEU A 29 -0.64 -0.20 -10.50
C LEU A 29 -1.43 -1.48 -10.80
N ALA A 30 -2.76 -1.45 -10.65
CA ALA A 30 -3.62 -2.58 -10.98
C ALA A 30 -3.59 -2.93 -12.48
N ARG A 31 -3.08 -2.04 -13.33
CA ARG A 31 -2.92 -2.29 -14.77
C ARG A 31 -1.72 -3.16 -15.10
N ILE A 32 -0.80 -3.34 -14.17
CA ILE A 32 0.33 -4.26 -14.37
C ILE A 32 -0.25 -5.67 -14.43
N PRO A 33 -0.02 -6.44 -15.52
CA PRO A 33 -0.75 -7.67 -15.77
C PRO A 33 -0.70 -8.73 -14.68
N VAL A 34 0.40 -8.78 -13.92
CA VAL A 34 0.55 -9.78 -12.84
C VAL A 34 -0.20 -9.41 -11.56
N VAL A 35 -0.68 -8.17 -11.45
CA VAL A 35 -1.47 -7.72 -10.31
C VAL A 35 -2.88 -8.32 -10.42
N LYS A 36 -3.25 -9.12 -9.42
CA LYS A 36 -4.56 -9.75 -9.39
C LYS A 36 -5.61 -8.88 -8.72
N ARG A 37 -5.24 -8.26 -7.62
CA ARG A 37 -6.13 -7.37 -6.86
C ARG A 37 -5.28 -6.32 -6.15
N LEU A 38 -5.84 -5.13 -6.03
CA LEU A 38 -5.19 -4.02 -5.34
C LEU A 38 -6.23 -3.28 -4.52
N ALA A 39 -5.86 -2.91 -3.30
CA ALA A 39 -6.70 -2.08 -2.44
C ALA A 39 -5.84 -1.09 -1.66
N ILE A 40 -6.37 0.12 -1.49
CA ILE A 40 -5.79 1.12 -0.60
C ILE A 40 -6.71 1.21 0.61
N GLY A 41 -6.13 1.13 1.80
CA GLY A 41 -6.89 1.17 3.03
C GLY A 41 -6.42 2.28 3.96
N LYS A 42 -7.36 2.80 4.73
CA LYS A 42 -7.09 3.69 5.85
C LYS A 42 -7.25 2.89 7.14
N LEU A 43 -6.43 3.21 8.14
CA LEU A 43 -6.56 2.60 9.45
C LEU A 43 -8.01 2.70 9.95
N LEU A 44 -8.54 1.56 10.39
CA LEU A 44 -9.90 1.50 10.90
C LEU A 44 -10.00 2.26 12.23
N ASP A 45 -10.93 3.19 12.30
CA ASP A 45 -11.33 3.81 13.56
C ASP A 45 -12.55 3.05 14.08
N SER A 46 -12.28 2.00 14.83
CA SER A 46 -13.35 1.12 15.33
C SER A 46 -14.22 1.85 16.34
N ARG A 47 -15.54 1.70 16.22
CA ARG A 47 -16.50 2.23 17.17
C ARG A 47 -16.59 1.39 18.44
N GLU A 48 -16.04 0.17 18.42
CA GLU A 48 -16.02 -0.72 19.57
C GLU A 48 -14.79 -0.42 20.42
N GLU A 49 -15.02 0.19 21.57
CA GLU A 49 -13.94 0.60 22.47
C GLU A 49 -13.05 -0.56 22.90
N TRP A 50 -13.65 -1.72 23.19
CA TRP A 50 -12.90 -2.92 23.57
C TRP A 50 -11.97 -3.42 22.45
N TYR A 51 -12.35 -3.18 21.20
CA TYR A 51 -11.55 -3.61 20.05
C TYR A 51 -10.43 -2.63 19.74
N GLN A 52 -10.66 -1.34 19.98
CA GLN A 52 -9.67 -0.29 19.73
C GLN A 52 -8.34 -0.57 20.43
N SER A 53 -8.39 -1.11 21.66
CA SER A 53 -7.18 -1.42 22.43
C SER A 53 -6.33 -2.53 21.81
N ARG A 54 -6.90 -3.31 20.89
CA ARG A 54 -6.20 -4.40 20.19
C ARG A 54 -5.55 -3.97 18.90
N LEU A 55 -5.92 -2.79 18.37
CA LEU A 55 -5.43 -2.31 17.09
C LEU A 55 -4.07 -1.66 17.24
N THR A 56 -3.18 -1.98 16.29
CA THR A 56 -1.90 -1.30 16.13
C THR A 56 -2.11 -0.06 15.28
N ARG A 57 -1.68 1.11 15.76
CA ARG A 57 -1.95 2.41 15.14
C ARG A 57 -0.70 3.09 14.60
N GLU A 58 0.32 2.31 14.28
CA GLU A 58 1.61 2.84 13.83
C GLU A 58 1.52 3.48 12.44
N TYR A 59 0.67 2.92 11.56
CA TYR A 59 0.52 3.41 10.19
C TYR A 59 -0.94 3.72 9.89
N GLU A 60 -1.17 4.85 9.22
CA GLU A 60 -2.52 5.29 8.85
C GLU A 60 -3.01 4.66 7.56
N TRP A 61 -2.10 4.35 6.63
CA TRP A 61 -2.44 3.91 5.29
C TRP A 61 -1.81 2.57 4.94
N SER A 62 -2.48 1.85 4.05
CA SER A 62 -1.94 0.60 3.50
C SER A 62 -2.25 0.48 2.02
N LEU A 63 -1.32 -0.13 1.30
CA LEU A 63 -1.51 -0.58 -0.07
C LEU A 63 -1.35 -2.09 -0.06
N SER A 64 -2.42 -2.81 -0.41
CA SER A 64 -2.44 -4.27 -0.43
C SER A 64 -2.56 -4.76 -1.86
N ILE A 65 -1.68 -5.66 -2.28
CA ILE A 65 -1.65 -6.20 -3.63
C ILE A 65 -1.57 -7.72 -3.57
N GLU A 66 -2.42 -8.38 -4.34
CA GLU A 66 -2.41 -9.84 -4.45
C GLU A 66 -1.78 -10.28 -5.77
N PHE A 67 -0.93 -11.31 -5.69
CA PHE A 67 -0.34 -11.99 -6.84
C PHE A 67 -0.62 -13.49 -6.73
N ASP A 68 -0.71 -14.16 -7.87
CA ASP A 68 -0.92 -15.62 -7.88
C ASP A 68 0.33 -16.36 -7.39
N ARG A 69 1.53 -15.90 -7.79
CA ARG A 69 2.79 -16.57 -7.50
C ARG A 69 3.86 -15.59 -7.04
N GLU A 70 4.85 -16.10 -6.35
CA GLU A 70 5.98 -15.30 -5.88
C GLU A 70 6.72 -14.62 -7.03
N VAL A 71 6.90 -15.30 -8.17
CA VAL A 71 7.58 -14.71 -9.33
C VAL A 71 6.82 -13.49 -9.87
N ASP A 72 5.51 -13.46 -9.72
CA ASP A 72 4.69 -12.32 -10.16
C ASP A 72 4.96 -11.08 -9.32
N LEU A 73 5.21 -11.26 -8.02
CA LEU A 73 5.63 -10.17 -7.14
C LEU A 73 6.94 -9.56 -7.66
N TYR A 74 7.89 -10.38 -8.06
CA TYR A 74 9.19 -9.88 -8.55
C TYR A 74 9.05 -9.21 -9.92
N THR A 75 8.21 -9.75 -10.79
CA THR A 75 7.90 -9.12 -12.08
C THR A 75 7.30 -7.72 -11.87
N TYR A 76 6.38 -7.61 -10.92
CA TYR A 76 5.77 -6.34 -10.53
C TYR A 76 6.82 -5.36 -10.01
N GLN A 77 7.71 -5.80 -9.11
CA GLN A 77 8.75 -4.94 -8.55
C GLN A 77 9.70 -4.37 -9.59
N LYS A 78 9.92 -5.10 -10.68
CA LYS A 78 10.81 -4.69 -11.78
C LYS A 78 10.10 -3.91 -12.88
N ASP A 79 8.77 -3.82 -12.83
CA ASP A 79 8.00 -3.10 -13.84
C ASP A 79 8.29 -1.59 -13.75
N PRO A 80 8.56 -0.93 -14.89
CA PRO A 80 8.82 0.53 -14.89
C PRO A 80 7.67 1.33 -14.28
N GLY A 81 6.43 0.89 -14.47
CA GLY A 81 5.25 1.54 -13.89
C GLY A 81 5.27 1.49 -12.37
N HIS A 82 5.68 0.37 -11.80
CA HIS A 82 5.87 0.25 -10.34
C HIS A 82 6.93 1.24 -9.86
N GLU A 83 8.08 1.29 -10.52
CA GLU A 83 9.19 2.15 -10.11
C GLU A 83 8.80 3.64 -10.12
N THR A 84 8.05 4.05 -11.14
CA THR A 84 7.55 5.42 -11.23
C THR A 84 6.65 5.77 -10.05
N VAL A 85 5.70 4.91 -9.71
CA VAL A 85 4.79 5.16 -8.59
C VAL A 85 5.52 5.06 -7.26
N ALA A 86 6.43 4.10 -7.10
CA ALA A 86 7.24 3.95 -5.89
C ALA A 86 8.04 5.23 -5.60
N ALA A 87 8.61 5.84 -6.63
CA ALA A 87 9.32 7.11 -6.49
C ALA A 87 8.41 8.22 -5.97
N GLU A 88 7.17 8.28 -6.47
CA GLU A 88 6.19 9.27 -6.02
C GLU A 88 5.74 9.03 -4.56
N ILE A 89 5.62 7.77 -4.17
CA ILE A 89 5.33 7.40 -2.77
C ILE A 89 6.47 7.87 -1.88
N ARG A 90 7.71 7.59 -2.25
CA ARG A 90 8.89 7.95 -1.43
C ARG A 90 8.99 9.46 -1.17
N LYS A 91 8.54 10.28 -2.10
CA LYS A 91 8.55 11.75 -1.93
C LYS A 91 7.55 12.23 -0.89
N ARG A 92 6.50 11.45 -0.62
CA ARG A 92 5.34 11.90 0.16
C ARG A 92 5.19 11.19 1.50
N VAL A 93 5.93 10.12 1.73
CA VAL A 93 5.83 9.39 3.01
C VAL A 93 6.60 10.08 4.11
N SER A 94 6.10 9.93 5.32
CA SER A 94 6.77 10.32 6.56
C SER A 94 7.37 9.07 7.18
N GLY A 95 8.66 9.10 7.45
CA GLY A 95 9.37 7.93 7.98
C GLY A 95 9.54 6.82 6.94
N SER A 96 9.78 5.61 7.41
CA SER A 96 9.97 4.44 6.56
C SER A 96 8.69 3.63 6.45
N PRO A 97 8.24 3.29 5.24
CA PRO A 97 7.15 2.33 5.06
C PRO A 97 7.55 0.96 5.61
N ARG A 98 6.54 0.19 6.02
CA ARG A 98 6.73 -1.20 6.40
C ARG A 98 6.16 -2.10 5.32
N ILE A 99 6.99 -3.01 4.81
CA ILE A 99 6.59 -3.95 3.78
C ILE A 99 6.52 -5.34 4.39
N VAL A 100 5.39 -6.01 4.22
CA VAL A 100 5.18 -7.37 4.70
C VAL A 100 4.56 -8.18 3.59
N ASP A 101 5.11 -9.35 3.32
CA ASP A 101 4.59 -10.29 2.33
C ASP A 101 4.17 -11.58 3.00
N PHE A 102 2.98 -12.03 2.66
CA PHE A 102 2.44 -13.31 3.16
C PHE A 102 2.19 -14.26 2.01
N VAL A 103 2.43 -15.55 2.28
CA VAL A 103 2.10 -16.65 1.37
C VAL A 103 0.89 -17.38 1.94
N SER A 104 -0.17 -17.53 1.15
CA SER A 104 -1.36 -18.28 1.59
C SER A 104 -1.02 -19.74 1.86
N GLN A 105 -1.62 -20.27 2.90
CA GLN A 105 -1.44 -21.68 3.29
C GLN A 105 -2.63 -22.53 2.89
#